data_06560353715127922b5bf9322ec4b8ed
#
_entry.id   06560353715127922b5bf9322ec4b8ed
#
_cell.length_a   1.000
_cell.length_b   1.000
_cell.length_c   1.000
_cell.angle_alpha   90.00
_cell.angle_beta   90.00
_cell.angle_gamma   90.00
#
_symmetry.space_group_name_H-M   'P 1'
#
loop_
_entity.id
_entity.type
_entity.pdbx_description
1 polymer ?
#
loop_
_entity_poly.entity_id
_entity_poly.type
_entity_poly.pdbx_seq_one_letter_code
_entity_poly.pdbx_strand_id
1 'polypeptide(L)'
;MMTGFTQLKPQFVTHLGLLYQKFYLIYLTCVNINQPLQYILKLCLLATIINSLAINVVAAEVQTFGQAGRNGVDGRSGRDGNSASDQIIRANEQLQPIDLSGTDGEAGESAISGEQASGCQQPQNVTVNVCGAKGGNGGNGGHGGHGGHGGNATVYFESLSQLKNVVLRNRGGRAGVGGKGGQAGSGCNCTQPRWTVNYCTWALMVQQINVANAQWKEIKRELFRCSGDAFYDEQQNRPQLAILDPNYRYGWKYIGLSQQRDFTCENGLVGQPGRNGRDGEPGSYGQVLLVKGIEIPQEQISYGNRVSLLVDRSIGLIKKNLSKKTGLRSLLGTGSDVRDSYRLLETVQNSFKVSWQTVKRPQDLGDPLLKAEITESGKLQFYIPGTLEYKLNNSQNQTEIAITGGIHPKRLGRFKFKGFDRFPDPRNFTLLDEGKLLGELKTVTLTIILSQNNSKVSEMSYPLVPHRPYPHWADAYQINLGDRFDSWLQPGQPVEYEIRIEQTTRSGVTYTSGMKIGFVVDKVTHSPDIQYYSGTTLTNLLRLINK
;
A
#
# COMPACT_ATOMS: atom_id res chain seq x y z
N MET A 1 16.86 17.08 55.71
CA MET A 1 15.72 16.23 56.06
C MET A 1 15.15 15.64 54.77
N MET A 2 14.98 14.35 54.74
CA MET A 2 14.40 13.51 53.68
C MET A 2 15.18 13.41 52.36
N THR A 3 16.10 12.46 52.37
CA THR A 3 16.60 11.77 51.19
C THR A 3 16.59 10.28 51.50
N GLY A 4 15.96 9.48 50.73
CA GLY A 4 16.10 8.03 50.80
C GLY A 4 14.85 7.26 50.38
N PHE A 5 14.56 7.24 49.09
CA PHE A 5 13.83 6.13 48.51
C PHE A 5 14.68 5.56 47.36
N THR A 6 15.36 4.50 47.71
CA THR A 6 16.22 3.70 46.86
C THR A 6 15.36 2.87 45.89
N GLN A 7 15.82 2.85 44.67
CA GLN A 7 15.34 2.13 43.49
C GLN A 7 14.97 0.66 43.76
N LEU A 8 13.70 0.34 43.61
CA LEU A 8 13.23 -1.02 43.36
C LEU A 8 13.46 -1.35 41.87
N LYS A 9 14.17 -2.46 41.63
CA LYS A 9 14.53 -2.92 40.27
C LYS A 9 13.32 -3.05 39.36
N PRO A 10 13.40 -2.62 38.06
CA PRO A 10 12.29 -2.62 37.12
C PRO A 10 11.68 -4.00 36.79
N GLN A 11 12.39 -5.09 37.09
CA GLN A 11 11.87 -6.44 36.81
C GLN A 11 10.76 -6.91 37.77
N PHE A 12 10.67 -6.32 38.97
CA PHE A 12 9.62 -6.68 39.92
C PHE A 12 8.27 -6.01 39.57
N VAL A 13 8.33 -4.84 38.97
CA VAL A 13 7.12 -4.09 38.59
C VAL A 13 6.43 -4.71 37.37
N THR A 14 7.19 -5.30 36.43
CA THR A 14 6.63 -5.97 35.26
C THR A 14 5.94 -7.30 35.57
N HIS A 15 6.42 -8.04 36.54
CA HIS A 15 5.75 -9.28 36.96
C HIS A 15 4.49 -9.02 37.80
N LEU A 16 4.49 -7.98 38.64
CA LEU A 16 3.29 -7.58 39.37
C LEU A 16 2.21 -7.03 38.42
N GLY A 17 2.60 -6.26 37.40
CA GLY A 17 1.70 -5.73 36.37
C GLY A 17 1.05 -6.82 35.52
N LEU A 18 1.79 -7.85 35.13
CA LEU A 18 1.28 -9.01 34.39
C LEU A 18 0.36 -9.92 35.23
N LEU A 19 0.64 -10.05 36.53
CA LEU A 19 -0.23 -10.73 37.48
C LEU A 19 -1.53 -9.94 37.69
N TYR A 20 -1.46 -8.61 37.82
CA TYR A 20 -2.65 -7.76 37.98
C TYR A 20 -3.53 -7.75 36.72
N GLN A 21 -2.95 -7.71 35.52
CA GLN A 21 -3.69 -7.83 34.28
C GLN A 21 -4.35 -9.22 34.11
N LYS A 22 -3.68 -10.29 34.45
CA LYS A 22 -4.28 -11.64 34.44
C LYS A 22 -5.39 -11.78 35.49
N PHE A 23 -5.25 -11.20 36.67
CA PHE A 23 -6.30 -11.20 37.69
C PHE A 23 -7.49 -10.32 37.30
N TYR A 24 -7.26 -9.19 36.66
CA TYR A 24 -8.33 -8.32 36.15
C TYR A 24 -9.12 -8.97 34.99
N LEU A 25 -8.45 -9.71 34.10
CA LEU A 25 -9.13 -10.49 33.05
C LEU A 25 -9.95 -11.65 33.63
N ILE A 26 -9.44 -12.33 34.65
CA ILE A 26 -10.16 -13.40 35.36
C ILE A 26 -11.37 -12.84 36.14
N TYR A 27 -11.25 -11.64 36.72
CA TYR A 27 -12.35 -10.96 37.37
C TYR A 27 -13.47 -10.57 36.41
N LEU A 28 -13.12 -10.05 35.22
CA LEU A 28 -14.09 -9.70 34.17
C LEU A 28 -14.78 -10.92 33.53
N THR A 29 -14.12 -12.07 33.49
CA THR A 29 -14.74 -13.32 32.99
C THR A 29 -15.63 -13.99 34.04
N CYS A 30 -15.37 -13.77 35.34
CA CYS A 30 -16.20 -14.34 36.42
C CYS A 30 -17.49 -13.55 36.70
N VAL A 31 -17.59 -12.29 36.29
CA VAL A 31 -18.80 -11.47 36.51
C VAL A 31 -19.95 -11.89 35.58
N ASN A 32 -19.69 -12.68 34.54
CA ASN A 32 -20.71 -13.07 33.55
C ASN A 32 -21.21 -14.54 33.69
N ILE A 33 -20.84 -15.23 34.77
CA ILE A 33 -21.33 -16.61 34.98
C ILE A 33 -22.08 -16.68 36.30
N ASN A 34 -23.36 -16.94 36.21
CA ASN A 34 -24.29 -17.19 37.31
C ASN A 34 -23.92 -18.50 38.04
N GLN A 35 -22.94 -18.45 38.97
CA GLN A 35 -22.56 -19.57 39.83
C GLN A 35 -22.69 -19.16 41.31
N PRO A 36 -23.14 -20.04 42.22
CA PRO A 36 -23.49 -19.68 43.59
C PRO A 36 -22.29 -19.26 44.42
N LEU A 37 -22.53 -18.31 45.32
CA LEU A 37 -21.63 -17.58 46.20
C LEU A 37 -20.58 -18.46 46.96
N GLN A 38 -20.80 -19.75 47.06
CA GLN A 38 -19.88 -20.69 47.77
C GLN A 38 -18.53 -20.91 47.07
N TYR A 39 -18.45 -20.74 45.73
CA TYR A 39 -17.16 -20.91 45.03
C TYR A 39 -16.25 -19.69 45.16
N ILE A 40 -16.83 -18.52 45.28
CA ILE A 40 -16.08 -17.27 45.45
C ILE A 40 -15.44 -17.22 46.83
N LEU A 41 -16.16 -17.67 47.86
CA LEU A 41 -15.61 -17.75 49.23
C LEU A 41 -14.44 -18.75 49.32
N LYS A 42 -14.51 -19.88 48.64
CA LYS A 42 -13.40 -20.86 48.62
C LYS A 42 -12.15 -20.35 47.92
N LEU A 43 -12.30 -19.58 46.83
CA LEU A 43 -11.15 -18.96 46.15
C LEU A 43 -10.52 -17.83 46.98
N CYS A 44 -11.32 -17.04 47.70
CA CYS A 44 -10.79 -16.02 48.60
C CYS A 44 -10.06 -16.62 49.83
N LEU A 45 -10.55 -17.74 50.36
CA LEU A 45 -9.86 -18.45 51.46
C LEU A 45 -8.54 -19.08 50.99
N LEU A 46 -8.48 -19.60 49.75
CA LEU A 46 -7.22 -20.13 49.18
C LEU A 46 -6.19 -19.02 48.95
N ALA A 47 -6.62 -17.85 48.48
CA ALA A 47 -5.73 -16.71 48.29
C ALA A 47 -5.19 -16.13 49.60
N THR A 48 -5.96 -16.16 50.68
CA THR A 48 -5.50 -15.73 52.01
C THR A 48 -4.56 -16.76 52.65
N ILE A 49 -4.74 -18.05 52.42
CA ILE A 49 -3.81 -19.10 52.90
C ILE A 49 -2.48 -19.05 52.14
N ILE A 50 -2.47 -18.74 50.86
CA ILE A 50 -1.24 -18.57 50.07
C ILE A 50 -0.45 -17.33 50.51
N ASN A 51 -1.12 -16.25 50.92
CA ASN A 51 -0.47 -15.06 51.45
C ASN A 51 0.06 -15.23 52.89
N SER A 52 -0.47 -16.16 53.67
CA SER A 52 0.04 -16.44 55.03
C SER A 52 1.21 -17.45 55.05
N LEU A 53 1.49 -18.12 53.94
CA LEU A 53 2.67 -18.96 53.70
C LEU A 53 3.81 -18.18 53.01
N ALA A 54 3.87 -16.86 53.18
CA ALA A 54 5.10 -16.13 52.94
C ALA A 54 6.16 -16.61 53.93
N ILE A 55 6.81 -17.72 53.58
CA ILE A 55 8.03 -18.16 54.23
C ILE A 55 8.96 -16.95 54.24
N ASN A 56 9.24 -16.42 55.42
CA ASN A 56 10.36 -15.51 55.64
C ASN A 56 11.64 -16.27 55.27
N VAL A 57 11.97 -16.31 53.99
CA VAL A 57 13.31 -16.64 53.56
C VAL A 57 14.16 -15.48 54.06
N VAL A 58 14.73 -15.62 55.23
CA VAL A 58 15.84 -14.78 55.66
C VAL A 58 16.92 -15.00 54.60
N ALA A 59 16.98 -14.07 53.64
CA ALA A 59 18.04 -14.09 52.65
C ALA A 59 19.35 -14.05 53.44
N ALA A 60 20.12 -15.12 53.36
CA ALA A 60 21.44 -15.15 53.96
C ALA A 60 22.19 -13.92 53.43
N GLU A 61 22.68 -13.08 54.32
CA GLU A 61 23.40 -11.87 53.97
C GLU A 61 24.64 -12.27 53.16
N VAL A 62 24.65 -11.92 51.85
CA VAL A 62 25.77 -12.20 50.97
C VAL A 62 26.58 -10.92 50.81
N GLN A 63 27.82 -10.93 51.20
CA GLN A 63 28.71 -9.78 51.09
C GLN A 63 29.43 -9.78 49.74
N THR A 64 29.33 -8.68 49.00
CA THR A 64 30.07 -8.51 47.73
C THR A 64 31.47 -7.95 48.01
N PHE A 65 32.52 -8.56 47.42
CA PHE A 65 33.87 -8.05 47.47
C PHE A 65 34.34 -7.54 46.12
N GLY A 66 35.21 -6.52 46.13
CA GLY A 66 35.65 -5.79 44.93
C GLY A 66 34.68 -4.67 44.52
N GLN A 67 35.05 -3.95 43.49
CA GLN A 67 34.24 -2.89 42.85
C GLN A 67 33.77 -3.38 41.49
N ALA A 68 32.49 -3.21 41.22
CA ALA A 68 31.92 -3.59 39.91
C ALA A 68 32.54 -2.75 38.79
N GLY A 69 32.85 -3.39 37.67
CA GLY A 69 33.30 -2.73 36.46
C GLY A 69 32.23 -1.80 35.92
N ARG A 70 32.62 -0.66 35.37
CA ARG A 70 31.70 0.29 34.70
C ARG A 70 31.27 -0.30 33.38
N ASN A 71 30.03 0.00 32.99
CA ASN A 71 29.57 -0.36 31.65
C ASN A 71 30.28 0.47 30.58
N GLY A 72 30.56 -0.13 29.45
CA GLY A 72 31.04 0.55 28.26
C GLY A 72 29.99 1.53 27.72
N VAL A 73 30.42 2.48 26.95
CA VAL A 73 29.55 3.50 26.29
C VAL A 73 29.17 2.99 24.93
N ASP A 74 27.90 3.20 24.55
CA ASP A 74 27.40 2.88 23.22
C ASP A 74 28.08 3.76 22.15
N GLY A 75 28.35 3.17 20.99
CA GLY A 75 28.82 3.90 19.81
C GLY A 75 27.70 4.78 19.21
N ARG A 76 28.05 5.91 18.67
CA ARG A 76 27.10 6.78 17.96
C ARG A 76 26.73 6.19 16.61
N SER A 77 25.46 6.33 16.21
CA SER A 77 25.05 5.99 14.86
C SER A 77 25.65 6.95 13.84
N GLY A 78 26.05 6.42 12.69
CA GLY A 78 26.47 7.18 11.53
C GLY A 78 25.30 8.00 10.97
N ARG A 79 25.60 9.10 10.31
CA ARG A 79 24.61 9.94 9.64
C ARG A 79 24.24 9.35 8.29
N ASP A 80 23.00 9.56 7.89
CA ASP A 80 22.54 9.20 6.54
C ASP A 80 23.20 10.08 5.49
N GLY A 81 23.47 9.51 4.32
CA GLY A 81 23.92 10.23 3.15
C GLY A 81 22.80 11.12 2.58
N ASN A 82 23.18 12.23 1.98
CA ASN A 82 22.22 13.14 1.34
C ASN A 82 21.79 12.60 -0.02
N SER A 83 20.48 12.63 -0.29
CA SER A 83 19.94 12.36 -1.61
C SER A 83 20.22 13.53 -2.54
N ALA A 84 20.52 13.24 -3.81
CA ALA A 84 20.69 14.26 -4.83
C ALA A 84 19.32 14.81 -5.29
N SER A 85 19.30 16.07 -5.69
CA SER A 85 18.11 16.72 -6.25
C SER A 85 17.85 16.29 -7.69
N ASP A 86 16.58 16.32 -8.11
CA ASP A 86 16.16 16.07 -9.48
C ASP A 86 16.63 17.20 -10.41
N GLN A 87 16.95 16.86 -11.67
CA GLN A 87 17.43 17.83 -12.63
C GLN A 87 16.79 17.66 -14.02
N ILE A 88 16.58 18.81 -14.69
CA ILE A 88 16.18 18.89 -16.08
C ILE A 88 17.41 19.20 -16.92
N ILE A 89 17.67 18.35 -17.90
CA ILE A 89 18.82 18.41 -18.79
C ILE A 89 18.30 18.63 -20.22
N ARG A 90 18.91 19.54 -20.94
CA ARG A 90 18.71 19.70 -22.38
C ARG A 90 19.96 19.23 -23.10
N ALA A 91 19.87 18.06 -23.71
CA ALA A 91 20.97 17.47 -24.48
C ALA A 91 21.30 18.37 -25.69
N ASN A 92 22.55 18.58 -25.94
CA ASN A 92 23.06 19.36 -27.06
C ASN A 92 24.30 18.70 -27.68
N GLU A 93 24.98 19.38 -28.61
CA GLU A 93 26.13 18.82 -29.29
C GLU A 93 27.44 18.91 -28.45
N GLN A 94 27.40 19.47 -27.22
CA GLN A 94 28.53 19.56 -26.31
C GLN A 94 28.51 18.49 -25.25
N LEU A 95 29.69 18.05 -24.81
CA LEU A 95 29.81 17.08 -23.71
C LEU A 95 29.29 17.68 -22.40
N GLN A 96 28.33 17.02 -21.77
CA GLN A 96 27.66 17.44 -20.55
C GLN A 96 27.87 16.41 -19.44
N PRO A 97 28.91 16.55 -18.59
CA PRO A 97 29.04 15.71 -17.40
C PRO A 97 28.11 16.21 -16.30
N ILE A 98 27.24 15.31 -15.81
CA ILE A 98 26.22 15.64 -14.80
C ILE A 98 26.28 14.56 -13.73
N ASP A 99 26.47 15.00 -12.48
CA ASP A 99 26.49 14.10 -11.32
C ASP A 99 25.31 14.39 -10.39
N LEU A 100 24.40 13.44 -10.34
CA LEU A 100 23.22 13.40 -9.47
C LEU A 100 23.33 12.20 -8.51
N SER A 101 24.54 11.82 -8.13
CA SER A 101 24.74 10.70 -7.20
C SER A 101 24.40 11.11 -5.78
N GLY A 102 23.75 10.20 -5.04
CA GLY A 102 23.59 10.35 -3.60
C GLY A 102 24.93 10.18 -2.87
N THR A 103 25.11 10.81 -1.72
CA THR A 103 26.31 10.65 -0.91
C THR A 103 26.26 9.38 -0.07
N ASP A 104 27.43 8.84 0.30
CA ASP A 104 27.54 7.66 1.13
C ASP A 104 27.06 7.96 2.57
N GLY A 105 26.47 6.96 3.24
CA GLY A 105 26.17 7.00 4.67
C GLY A 105 27.43 6.83 5.49
N GLU A 106 27.49 7.48 6.65
CA GLU A 106 28.63 7.37 7.59
C GLU A 106 28.60 6.02 8.32
N ALA A 107 29.80 5.51 8.66
CA ALA A 107 29.91 4.33 9.49
C ALA A 107 29.46 4.63 10.94
N GLY A 108 28.83 3.68 11.60
CA GLY A 108 28.56 3.72 13.03
C GLY A 108 29.87 3.59 13.83
N GLU A 109 29.97 4.30 14.95
CA GLU A 109 31.12 4.20 15.86
C GLU A 109 31.11 2.86 16.60
N SER A 110 32.31 2.32 16.84
CA SER A 110 32.46 1.17 17.71
C SER A 110 32.27 1.58 19.17
N ALA A 111 31.62 0.72 19.93
CA ALA A 111 31.37 0.95 21.33
C ALA A 111 32.62 0.71 22.21
N ILE A 112 32.61 1.27 23.39
CA ILE A 112 33.64 1.03 24.41
C ILE A 112 33.33 -0.27 25.14
N SER A 113 34.38 -1.03 25.43
CA SER A 113 34.28 -2.26 26.25
C SER A 113 33.93 -1.94 27.69
N GLY A 114 33.23 -2.87 28.35
CA GLY A 114 32.99 -2.81 29.78
C GLY A 114 34.31 -2.99 30.58
N GLU A 115 34.44 -2.29 31.67
CA GLU A 115 35.60 -2.40 32.54
C GLU A 115 35.55 -3.72 33.33
N GLN A 116 36.73 -4.26 33.66
CA GLN A 116 36.86 -5.38 34.57
C GLN A 116 36.53 -4.92 35.99
N ALA A 117 36.01 -5.82 36.81
CA ALA A 117 35.90 -5.57 38.23
C ALA A 117 37.30 -5.36 38.87
N SER A 118 37.42 -4.47 39.83
CA SER A 118 38.67 -4.11 40.45
C SER A 118 38.63 -4.37 41.96
N GLY A 119 39.80 -4.34 42.65
CA GLY A 119 39.89 -4.59 44.09
C GLY A 119 39.43 -6.01 44.46
N CYS A 120 39.71 -7.00 43.64
CA CYS A 120 39.23 -8.38 43.74
C CYS A 120 39.96 -9.18 44.84
N GLN A 121 40.08 -8.61 46.03
CA GLN A 121 40.64 -9.32 47.18
C GLN A 121 39.50 -9.95 47.99
N GLN A 122 39.42 -11.28 47.94
CA GLN A 122 38.43 -12.01 48.74
C GLN A 122 38.68 -11.82 50.21
N PRO A 123 37.70 -11.36 51.04
CA PRO A 123 37.86 -11.24 52.44
C PRO A 123 38.03 -12.62 53.04
N GLN A 124 39.06 -12.73 53.94
CA GLN A 124 39.34 -13.98 54.65
C GLN A 124 38.61 -14.00 55.96
N ASN A 125 38.34 -15.20 56.44
CA ASN A 125 37.80 -15.40 57.77
C ASN A 125 36.43 -14.71 58.03
N VAL A 126 35.62 -14.50 57.06
CA VAL A 126 34.26 -13.95 57.23
C VAL A 126 33.26 -15.06 57.58
N THR A 127 32.15 -14.67 58.22
CA THR A 127 31.09 -15.58 58.70
C THR A 127 29.79 -15.39 57.87
N VAL A 128 29.94 -14.99 56.62
CA VAL A 128 28.85 -14.80 55.62
C VAL A 128 29.33 -15.37 54.33
N ASN A 129 28.37 -15.75 53.46
CA ASN A 129 28.69 -16.05 52.08
C ASN A 129 29.17 -14.79 51.36
N VAL A 130 30.11 -14.95 50.45
CA VAL A 130 30.61 -13.81 49.67
C VAL A 130 30.41 -14.04 48.20
N CYS A 131 30.26 -12.98 47.43
CA CYS A 131 30.28 -13.02 45.95
C CYS A 131 31.24 -11.96 45.44
N GLY A 132 31.89 -12.27 44.31
CA GLY A 132 32.73 -11.31 43.63
C GLY A 132 31.89 -10.20 42.95
N ALA A 133 32.43 -9.00 42.89
CA ALA A 133 31.84 -7.92 42.13
C ALA A 133 31.77 -8.29 40.63
N LYS A 134 30.69 -7.89 39.95
CA LYS A 134 30.47 -8.16 38.55
C LYS A 134 31.33 -7.27 37.63
N GLY A 135 31.70 -7.74 36.44
CA GLY A 135 32.28 -6.96 35.40
C GLY A 135 31.24 -6.03 34.70
N GLY A 136 31.72 -4.99 34.06
CA GLY A 136 30.89 -4.06 33.28
C GLY A 136 30.37 -4.70 31.98
N ASN A 137 29.19 -4.33 31.55
CA ASN A 137 28.68 -4.70 30.23
C ASN A 137 29.42 -3.89 29.15
N GLY A 138 29.69 -4.48 27.98
CA GLY A 138 30.13 -3.74 26.78
C GLY A 138 29.01 -2.85 26.27
N GLY A 139 29.34 -1.67 25.72
CA GLY A 139 28.39 -0.80 25.01
C GLY A 139 27.98 -1.40 23.67
N ASN A 140 26.82 -1.02 23.13
CA ASN A 140 26.37 -1.43 21.81
C ASN A 140 27.06 -0.57 20.72
N GLY A 141 27.45 -1.16 19.61
CA GLY A 141 27.96 -0.44 18.44
C GLY A 141 26.85 0.44 17.81
N GLY A 142 27.24 1.60 17.30
CA GLY A 142 26.33 2.50 16.59
C GLY A 142 25.89 1.90 15.24
N HIS A 143 24.67 2.19 14.81
CA HIS A 143 24.21 1.79 13.48
C HIS A 143 24.92 2.59 12.39
N GLY A 144 25.17 1.99 11.22
CA GLY A 144 25.61 2.70 10.03
C GLY A 144 24.48 3.54 9.44
N GLY A 145 24.80 4.69 8.87
CA GLY A 145 23.86 5.55 8.17
C GLY A 145 23.43 4.97 6.82
N HIS A 146 22.23 5.27 6.37
CA HIS A 146 21.75 4.91 5.02
C HIS A 146 22.48 5.73 3.96
N GLY A 147 22.72 5.17 2.77
CA GLY A 147 23.19 5.91 1.60
C GLY A 147 22.08 6.80 1.04
N GLY A 148 22.41 8.02 0.59
CA GLY A 148 21.48 8.92 -0.08
C GLY A 148 21.03 8.37 -1.43
N HIS A 149 19.80 8.69 -1.87
CA HIS A 149 19.30 8.29 -3.20
C HIS A 149 19.90 9.17 -4.30
N GLY A 150 20.11 8.60 -5.49
CA GLY A 150 20.42 9.36 -6.70
C GLY A 150 19.22 10.19 -7.16
N GLY A 151 19.49 11.38 -7.70
CA GLY A 151 18.47 12.28 -8.24
C GLY A 151 17.88 11.78 -9.56
N ASN A 152 16.63 12.11 -9.83
CA ASN A 152 15.99 11.80 -11.10
C ASN A 152 16.45 12.80 -12.18
N ALA A 153 16.57 12.33 -13.41
CA ALA A 153 16.93 13.15 -14.55
C ALA A 153 15.80 13.16 -15.60
N THR A 154 15.37 14.34 -16.01
CA THR A 154 14.54 14.51 -17.21
C THR A 154 15.43 15.07 -18.32
N VAL A 155 15.70 14.26 -19.36
CA VAL A 155 16.60 14.62 -20.45
C VAL A 155 15.78 14.91 -21.71
N TYR A 156 15.77 16.16 -22.15
CA TYR A 156 15.20 16.57 -23.44
C TYR A 156 16.24 16.39 -24.55
N PHE A 157 15.84 15.81 -25.67
CA PHE A 157 16.69 15.58 -26.82
C PHE A 157 15.93 15.65 -28.14
N GLU A 158 16.54 16.13 -29.20
CA GLU A 158 15.97 16.14 -30.55
C GLU A 158 16.46 14.96 -31.38
N SER A 159 17.75 14.60 -31.22
CA SER A 159 18.38 13.48 -31.90
C SER A 159 19.09 12.55 -30.92
N LEU A 160 19.22 11.26 -31.26
CA LEU A 160 19.93 10.27 -30.45
C LEU A 160 21.43 10.59 -30.33
N SER A 161 22.02 11.35 -31.28
CA SER A 161 23.42 11.78 -31.23
C SER A 161 23.69 12.70 -30.04
N GLN A 162 22.74 13.59 -29.71
CA GLN A 162 22.86 14.48 -28.57
C GLN A 162 22.94 13.74 -27.23
N LEU A 163 22.25 12.60 -27.09
CA LEU A 163 22.30 11.79 -25.88
C LEU A 163 23.70 11.22 -25.62
N LYS A 164 24.49 10.98 -26.68
CA LYS A 164 25.87 10.52 -26.56
C LYS A 164 26.80 11.53 -25.89
N ASN A 165 26.41 12.79 -25.88
CA ASN A 165 27.16 13.87 -25.22
C ASN A 165 26.74 14.06 -23.75
N VAL A 166 25.71 13.38 -23.27
CA VAL A 166 25.27 13.42 -21.87
C VAL A 166 25.96 12.29 -21.09
N VAL A 167 26.85 12.65 -20.18
CA VAL A 167 27.49 11.72 -19.23
C VAL A 167 26.80 11.88 -17.88
N LEU A 168 25.84 11.01 -17.59
CA LEU A 168 25.00 11.09 -16.39
C LEU A 168 25.42 10.07 -15.34
N ARG A 169 25.59 10.52 -14.10
CA ARG A 169 25.74 9.66 -12.92
C ARG A 169 24.61 9.96 -11.96
N ASN A 170 23.81 8.96 -11.62
CA ASN A 170 22.70 9.11 -10.68
C ASN A 170 22.54 7.88 -9.77
N ARG A 171 23.67 7.27 -9.41
CA ARG A 171 23.66 6.16 -8.46
C ARG A 171 23.30 6.64 -7.05
N GLY A 172 22.79 5.73 -6.22
CA GLY A 172 22.68 5.97 -4.80
C GLY A 172 24.03 5.84 -4.08
N GLY A 173 24.18 6.50 -2.94
CA GLY A 173 25.32 6.36 -2.04
C GLY A 173 25.39 4.97 -1.43
N ARG A 174 26.56 4.59 -0.96
CA ARG A 174 26.79 3.34 -0.24
C ARG A 174 26.24 3.44 1.18
N ALA A 175 25.88 2.29 1.75
CA ALA A 175 25.53 2.20 3.16
C ALA A 175 26.76 2.36 4.06
N GLY A 176 26.63 3.02 5.19
CA GLY A 176 27.57 2.99 6.28
C GLY A 176 27.56 1.62 6.98
N VAL A 177 28.71 1.13 7.37
CA VAL A 177 28.83 -0.11 8.15
C VAL A 177 28.50 0.15 9.62
N GLY A 178 27.89 -0.82 10.29
CA GLY A 178 27.62 -0.75 11.74
C GLY A 178 28.91 -0.86 12.57
N GLY A 179 28.96 -0.12 13.67
CA GLY A 179 30.06 -0.17 14.63
C GLY A 179 30.10 -1.49 15.41
N LYS A 180 31.25 -1.88 15.87
CA LYS A 180 31.41 -3.10 16.69
C LYS A 180 30.93 -2.86 18.12
N GLY A 181 30.26 -3.85 18.69
CA GLY A 181 29.93 -3.85 20.13
C GLY A 181 31.17 -4.00 20.99
N GLY A 182 31.15 -3.40 22.18
CA GLY A 182 32.21 -3.50 23.18
C GLY A 182 32.26 -4.88 23.82
N GLN A 183 33.46 -5.32 24.25
CA GLN A 183 33.62 -6.56 24.97
C GLN A 183 33.10 -6.42 26.42
N ALA A 184 32.71 -7.52 27.02
CA ALA A 184 32.34 -7.56 28.43
C ALA A 184 33.56 -7.52 29.33
N GLY A 185 33.46 -6.85 30.47
CA GLY A 185 34.44 -6.94 31.58
C GLY A 185 34.26 -8.20 32.38
N SER A 186 35.36 -8.74 32.90
CA SER A 186 35.34 -9.88 33.84
C SER A 186 34.98 -9.45 35.26
N GLY A 187 34.27 -10.31 36.00
CA GLY A 187 34.02 -10.12 37.41
C GLY A 187 35.20 -10.60 38.27
N CYS A 188 35.13 -10.36 39.61
CA CYS A 188 36.11 -10.86 40.56
C CYS A 188 35.96 -12.37 40.76
N ASN A 189 37.07 -13.08 40.69
CA ASN A 189 37.11 -14.52 40.95
C ASN A 189 37.36 -14.84 42.42
N CYS A 190 36.77 -15.90 42.91
CA CYS A 190 37.02 -16.45 44.24
C CYS A 190 38.35 -17.19 44.26
N THR A 191 39.20 -16.86 45.20
CA THR A 191 40.45 -17.61 45.48
C THR A 191 40.19 -18.83 46.37
N GLN A 192 39.21 -18.75 47.26
CA GLN A 192 38.73 -19.83 48.11
C GLN A 192 37.24 -20.04 47.97
N PRO A 193 36.79 -21.03 47.17
CA PRO A 193 35.35 -21.22 46.87
C PRO A 193 34.51 -21.63 48.07
N ARG A 194 35.12 -22.30 49.10
CA ARG A 194 34.43 -22.74 50.32
C ARG A 194 35.38 -22.66 51.50
N TRP A 195 34.82 -22.34 52.64
CA TRP A 195 35.52 -22.42 53.91
C TRP A 195 34.57 -22.79 55.07
N THR A 196 35.12 -23.43 56.09
CA THR A 196 34.36 -23.81 57.29
C THR A 196 34.79 -22.95 58.41
N VAL A 197 33.86 -22.40 59.15
CA VAL A 197 34.13 -21.68 60.39
C VAL A 197 33.67 -22.55 61.58
N ASN A 198 34.59 -22.82 62.44
CA ASN A 198 34.33 -23.60 63.67
C ASN A 198 33.92 -22.67 64.79
N TYR A 199 32.95 -23.11 65.59
CA TYR A 199 32.51 -22.45 66.81
C TYR A 199 32.67 -23.40 67.97
N CYS A 200 33.38 -22.94 68.98
CA CYS A 200 33.63 -23.68 70.20
C CYS A 200 32.81 -23.13 71.36
N THR A 201 32.28 -24.00 72.17
CA THR A 201 31.64 -23.61 73.43
C THR A 201 32.65 -23.48 74.51
N TRP A 202 32.62 -22.35 75.20
CA TRP A 202 33.38 -22.06 76.37
C TRP A 202 32.43 -21.81 77.55
N ALA A 203 32.74 -22.38 78.77
CA ALA A 203 32.02 -22.09 79.99
C ALA A 203 32.78 -21.05 80.79
N LEU A 204 32.07 -19.99 81.15
CA LEU A 204 32.62 -19.03 82.10
C LEU A 204 32.52 -19.60 83.52
N MET A 205 33.67 -19.85 84.12
CA MET A 205 33.80 -20.39 85.44
C MET A 205 34.14 -19.28 86.44
N VAL A 206 33.61 -19.36 87.65
CA VAL A 206 33.87 -18.43 88.72
C VAL A 206 34.26 -19.20 89.95
N GLN A 207 35.24 -18.68 90.70
CA GLN A 207 35.69 -19.21 92.00
C GLN A 207 35.86 -18.06 93.02
N GLN A 208 35.34 -18.20 94.21
CA GLN A 208 35.49 -17.20 95.29
C GLN A 208 36.89 -17.23 95.81
N ILE A 209 37.54 -16.06 95.98
CA ILE A 209 38.98 -15.97 96.31
C ILE A 209 39.27 -16.26 97.80
N ASN A 210 38.47 -15.83 98.72
CA ASN A 210 38.72 -15.86 100.14
C ASN A 210 38.03 -17.02 100.89
N VAL A 211 37.65 -18.07 100.21
CA VAL A 211 36.98 -19.25 100.73
C VAL A 211 37.89 -20.46 100.53
N ALA A 212 38.34 -21.10 101.68
CA ALA A 212 39.14 -22.31 101.60
C ALA A 212 38.36 -23.42 100.86
N ASN A 213 39.01 -24.08 99.89
CA ASN A 213 38.44 -25.15 99.08
C ASN A 213 37.25 -24.72 98.18
N ALA A 214 37.12 -23.42 97.83
CA ALA A 214 36.10 -22.98 96.90
C ALA A 214 36.23 -23.70 95.54
N GLN A 215 35.14 -24.28 95.11
CA GLN A 215 35.07 -24.96 93.77
C GLN A 215 34.73 -24.00 92.71
N TRP A 216 35.22 -24.28 91.52
CA TRP A 216 34.83 -23.55 90.29
C TRP A 216 33.36 -23.86 89.95
N LYS A 217 32.55 -22.81 89.80
CA LYS A 217 31.14 -22.88 89.40
C LYS A 217 30.99 -22.29 88.04
N GLU A 218 30.28 -22.99 87.21
CA GLU A 218 29.88 -22.46 85.87
C GLU A 218 28.83 -21.37 86.05
N ILE A 219 29.02 -20.20 85.32
CA ILE A 219 28.09 -19.10 85.38
C ILE A 219 27.26 -19.09 84.09
N LYS A 220 27.93 -19.23 82.92
CA LYS A 220 27.30 -19.20 81.61
C LYS A 220 28.11 -19.94 80.56
N ARG A 221 27.49 -20.30 79.47
CA ARG A 221 28.16 -20.84 78.30
C ARG A 221 28.00 -19.87 77.14
N GLU A 222 29.03 -19.68 76.34
CA GLU A 222 29.04 -18.86 75.15
C GLU A 222 29.74 -19.57 74.01
N LEU A 223 29.29 -19.26 72.81
CA LEU A 223 29.88 -19.73 71.55
C LEU A 223 30.86 -18.68 71.05
N PHE A 224 32.08 -19.08 70.84
CA PHE A 224 33.11 -18.24 70.23
C PHE A 224 33.67 -18.92 69.02
N ARG A 225 34.11 -18.12 68.03
CA ARG A 225 34.84 -18.63 66.91
C ARG A 225 36.16 -19.23 67.32
N CYS A 226 36.50 -20.43 66.82
CA CYS A 226 37.77 -21.07 67.10
C CYS A 226 38.46 -21.55 65.80
N SER A 227 39.77 -21.66 65.79
CA SER A 227 40.54 -22.26 64.71
C SER A 227 40.42 -23.80 64.71
N GLY A 228 40.57 -24.44 63.57
CA GLY A 228 40.15 -25.82 63.25
C GLY A 228 40.61 -26.95 64.18
N ASP A 229 41.75 -26.87 64.84
CA ASP A 229 42.20 -27.87 65.86
C ASP A 229 42.09 -27.32 67.26
N ALA A 230 40.93 -27.49 67.85
CA ALA A 230 40.62 -27.01 69.18
C ALA A 230 41.53 -27.58 70.26
N PHE A 231 42.26 -28.62 69.96
CA PHE A 231 43.19 -29.26 70.96
C PHE A 231 44.57 -28.60 71.05
N TYR A 232 45.01 -27.88 70.00
CA TYR A 232 46.36 -27.32 69.94
C TYR A 232 46.47 -25.84 70.28
N ASP A 233 45.34 -25.09 70.37
CA ASP A 233 45.38 -23.64 70.53
C ASP A 233 44.38 -23.11 71.56
N GLU A 234 44.24 -23.82 72.70
CA GLU A 234 43.38 -23.38 73.80
C GLU A 234 43.75 -21.97 74.27
N GLN A 235 45.03 -21.58 74.17
CA GLN A 235 45.49 -20.25 74.58
C GLN A 235 45.18 -19.15 73.59
N GLN A 236 45.26 -19.42 72.32
CA GLN A 236 44.97 -18.40 71.23
C GLN A 236 43.48 -18.18 70.99
N ASN A 237 42.66 -19.19 71.20
CA ASN A 237 41.23 -19.11 71.04
C ASN A 237 40.45 -18.74 72.30
N ARG A 238 41.13 -18.45 73.36
CA ARG A 238 40.52 -18.15 74.67
C ARG A 238 39.84 -16.78 74.65
N PRO A 239 38.51 -16.69 74.94
CA PRO A 239 37.84 -15.40 75.04
C PRO A 239 38.49 -14.48 76.07
N GLN A 240 38.53 -13.19 75.79
CA GLN A 240 39.01 -12.20 76.70
C GLN A 240 38.07 -12.11 77.92
N LEU A 241 38.66 -12.04 79.12
CA LEU A 241 37.93 -11.89 80.40
C LEU A 241 37.84 -10.42 80.75
N ALA A 242 36.62 -9.92 80.91
CA ALA A 242 36.40 -8.68 81.64
C ALA A 242 36.42 -8.99 83.18
N ILE A 243 37.10 -8.19 83.97
CA ILE A 243 37.07 -8.30 85.43
C ILE A 243 35.69 -7.79 85.87
N LEU A 244 34.86 -8.72 86.39
CA LEU A 244 33.46 -8.41 86.74
C LEU A 244 33.33 -8.09 88.25
N ASP A 245 34.06 -8.79 89.11
CA ASP A 245 34.08 -8.60 90.61
C ASP A 245 35.44 -9.00 91.16
N PRO A 246 36.13 -8.13 91.90
CA PRO A 246 37.47 -8.42 92.47
C PRO A 246 37.50 -9.52 93.52
N ASN A 247 36.37 -9.90 94.07
CA ASN A 247 36.30 -10.99 95.10
C ASN A 247 36.25 -12.39 94.48
N TYR A 248 36.20 -12.47 93.16
CA TYR A 248 36.12 -13.73 92.43
C TYR A 248 37.20 -13.82 91.36
N ARG A 249 37.68 -15.05 91.14
CA ARG A 249 38.46 -15.41 89.95
C ARG A 249 37.55 -15.92 88.90
N TYR A 250 37.79 -15.42 87.68
CA TYR A 250 37.04 -15.84 86.49
C TYR A 250 37.98 -16.55 85.53
N GLY A 251 37.48 -17.57 84.89
CA GLY A 251 38.25 -18.31 83.92
C GLY A 251 37.33 -18.93 82.86
N TRP A 252 37.75 -18.92 81.61
CA TRP A 252 37.06 -19.64 80.56
C TRP A 252 37.55 -21.10 80.51
N LYS A 253 36.60 -22.06 80.52
CA LYS A 253 36.88 -23.49 80.35
C LYS A 253 36.38 -23.91 78.99
N TYR A 254 37.26 -24.49 78.20
CA TYR A 254 36.88 -25.07 76.89
C TYR A 254 35.99 -26.30 77.10
N ILE A 255 34.85 -26.36 76.44
CA ILE A 255 33.89 -27.46 76.49
C ILE A 255 34.02 -28.38 75.30
N GLY A 256 34.23 -27.80 74.11
CA GLY A 256 34.38 -28.56 72.87
C GLY A 256 33.99 -27.80 71.65
N LEU A 257 34.22 -28.38 70.48
CA LEU A 257 33.70 -27.92 69.18
C LEU A 257 32.19 -28.16 69.15
N SER A 258 31.41 -27.11 68.99
CA SER A 258 29.96 -27.19 69.16
C SER A 258 29.23 -27.04 67.85
N GLN A 259 29.77 -26.28 66.89
CA GLN A 259 29.13 -26.00 65.63
C GLN A 259 30.19 -25.75 64.55
N GLN A 260 29.93 -26.30 63.40
CA GLN A 260 30.64 -25.97 62.14
C GLN A 260 29.65 -25.31 61.18
N ARG A 261 30.05 -24.22 60.55
CA ARG A 261 29.25 -23.55 59.50
C ARG A 261 30.11 -23.41 58.29
N ASP A 262 29.53 -23.89 57.15
CA ASP A 262 30.16 -23.78 55.84
C ASP A 262 29.67 -22.51 55.16
N PHE A 263 30.60 -21.83 54.55
CA PHE A 263 30.35 -20.64 53.75
C PHE A 263 30.91 -20.84 52.34
N THR A 264 30.33 -20.11 51.38
CA THR A 264 30.68 -20.20 49.98
C THR A 264 31.05 -18.85 49.40
N CYS A 265 31.90 -18.89 48.41
CA CYS A 265 32.20 -17.77 47.55
C CYS A 265 31.69 -18.07 46.13
N GLU A 266 30.95 -17.14 45.55
CA GLU A 266 30.54 -17.18 44.16
C GLU A 266 31.36 -16.17 43.35
N ASN A 267 31.83 -16.58 42.17
CA ASN A 267 32.52 -15.67 41.26
C ASN A 267 31.62 -14.54 40.83
N GLY A 268 32.17 -13.35 40.69
CA GLY A 268 31.47 -12.22 40.06
C GLY A 268 31.09 -12.54 38.62
N LEU A 269 29.88 -12.18 38.26
CA LEU A 269 29.38 -12.40 36.89
C LEU A 269 30.22 -11.61 35.90
N VAL A 270 30.53 -12.21 34.75
CA VAL A 270 31.07 -11.51 33.60
C VAL A 270 29.96 -10.59 33.05
N GLY A 271 30.31 -9.39 32.63
CA GLY A 271 29.35 -8.50 31.93
C GLY A 271 28.79 -9.14 30.66
N GLN A 272 27.82 -8.51 30.07
CA GLN A 272 27.32 -8.92 28.77
C GLN A 272 28.08 -8.16 27.67
N PRO A 273 28.50 -8.81 26.56
CA PRO A 273 29.09 -8.10 25.43
C PRO A 273 28.06 -7.23 24.77
N GLY A 274 28.45 -6.08 24.28
CA GLY A 274 27.61 -5.21 23.46
C GLY A 274 27.29 -5.85 22.11
N ARG A 275 26.18 -5.46 21.54
CA ARG A 275 25.77 -5.90 20.18
C ARG A 275 26.46 -5.04 19.13
N ASN A 276 26.78 -5.61 17.98
CA ASN A 276 27.21 -4.81 16.83
C ASN A 276 26.04 -3.94 16.31
N GLY A 277 26.35 -2.75 15.84
CA GLY A 277 25.43 -1.94 15.08
C GLY A 277 25.03 -2.63 13.78
N ARG A 278 23.88 -2.30 13.25
CA ARG A 278 23.43 -2.79 11.93
C ARG A 278 24.03 -1.90 10.86
N ASP A 279 24.35 -2.46 9.70
CA ASP A 279 24.69 -1.68 8.52
C ASP A 279 23.49 -0.87 8.06
N GLY A 280 23.71 0.28 7.44
CA GLY A 280 22.69 1.05 6.74
C GLY A 280 22.20 0.33 5.49
N GLU A 281 21.29 0.94 4.78
CA GLU A 281 20.85 0.49 3.45
C GLU A 281 21.48 1.36 2.36
N PRO A 282 21.90 0.81 1.21
CA PRO A 282 22.42 1.63 0.12
C PRO A 282 21.30 2.45 -0.52
N GLY A 283 21.61 3.64 -0.98
CA GLY A 283 20.68 4.47 -1.75
C GLY A 283 20.32 3.84 -3.09
N SER A 284 19.14 4.14 -3.61
CA SER A 284 18.69 3.70 -4.92
C SER A 284 19.21 4.62 -6.04
N TYR A 285 19.32 4.08 -7.24
CA TYR A 285 19.52 4.90 -8.44
C TYR A 285 18.32 5.81 -8.67
N GLY A 286 18.55 7.04 -9.14
CA GLY A 286 17.52 7.92 -9.67
C GLY A 286 16.88 7.35 -10.95
N GLN A 287 15.68 7.81 -11.27
CA GLN A 287 14.99 7.45 -12.50
C GLN A 287 15.39 8.42 -13.62
N VAL A 288 15.39 7.91 -14.87
CA VAL A 288 15.64 8.73 -16.04
C VAL A 288 14.41 8.74 -16.95
N LEU A 289 13.93 9.94 -17.25
CA LEU A 289 12.92 10.22 -18.24
C LEU A 289 13.59 10.86 -19.46
N LEU A 290 13.59 10.20 -20.59
CA LEU A 290 13.96 10.77 -21.88
C LEU A 290 12.73 11.40 -22.53
N VAL A 291 12.83 12.65 -22.96
CA VAL A 291 11.76 13.40 -23.63
C VAL A 291 12.24 13.79 -25.02
N LYS A 292 11.61 13.24 -26.06
CA LYS A 292 11.91 13.60 -27.43
C LYS A 292 11.26 14.95 -27.77
N GLY A 293 12.08 15.96 -28.08
CA GLY A 293 11.67 17.34 -28.31
C GLY A 293 12.25 18.32 -27.28
N ILE A 294 11.97 19.58 -27.46
CA ILE A 294 12.50 20.69 -26.62
C ILE A 294 11.64 20.98 -25.38
N GLU A 295 10.37 20.56 -25.44
CA GLU A 295 9.38 20.75 -24.37
C GLU A 295 8.33 19.64 -24.37
N ILE A 296 7.56 19.54 -23.31
CA ILE A 296 6.40 18.64 -23.23
C ILE A 296 5.16 19.45 -23.61
N PRO A 297 4.60 19.28 -24.83
CA PRO A 297 3.42 20.03 -25.25
C PRO A 297 2.21 19.63 -24.41
N GLN A 298 1.20 20.51 -24.37
CA GLN A 298 -0.06 20.18 -23.73
C GLN A 298 -0.76 19.07 -24.51
N GLU A 299 -1.22 18.05 -23.82
CA GLU A 299 -1.92 16.93 -24.44
C GLU A 299 -3.35 17.33 -24.82
N GLN A 300 -3.74 17.03 -26.06
CA GLN A 300 -5.09 17.18 -26.58
C GLN A 300 -5.46 15.96 -27.42
N ILE A 301 -5.96 14.92 -26.77
CA ILE A 301 -6.20 13.61 -27.41
C ILE A 301 -7.48 13.58 -28.26
N SER A 302 -8.42 14.48 -28.02
CA SER A 302 -9.66 14.55 -28.79
C SER A 302 -10.16 15.98 -28.91
N TYR A 303 -10.88 16.22 -29.98
CA TYR A 303 -11.60 17.47 -30.18
C TYR A 303 -12.92 17.20 -30.90
N GLY A 304 -14.00 17.82 -30.46
CA GLY A 304 -15.31 17.70 -31.10
C GLY A 304 -16.08 18.99 -30.97
N ASN A 305 -16.75 19.35 -32.07
CA ASN A 305 -17.60 20.53 -32.11
C ASN A 305 -18.65 20.41 -33.24
N ARG A 306 -19.59 21.34 -33.28
CA ARG A 306 -20.53 21.45 -34.39
C ARG A 306 -19.78 21.73 -35.70
N VAL A 307 -20.25 21.13 -36.81
CA VAL A 307 -19.58 21.25 -38.10
C VAL A 307 -19.40 22.71 -38.51
N SER A 308 -20.40 23.57 -38.27
CA SER A 308 -20.32 25.01 -38.56
C SER A 308 -19.14 25.73 -37.91
N LEU A 309 -18.67 25.25 -36.75
CA LEU A 309 -17.54 25.80 -36.04
C LEU A 309 -16.19 25.18 -36.42
N LEU A 310 -16.22 24.08 -37.18
CA LEU A 310 -15.03 23.35 -37.64
C LEU A 310 -14.62 23.69 -39.07
N VAL A 311 -15.57 24.15 -39.87
CA VAL A 311 -15.33 24.46 -41.29
C VAL A 311 -14.14 25.42 -41.44
N ASP A 312 -13.21 25.06 -42.32
CA ASP A 312 -11.97 25.76 -42.68
C ASP A 312 -10.98 26.00 -41.53
N ARG A 313 -11.18 25.34 -40.40
CA ARG A 313 -10.23 25.35 -39.27
C ARG A 313 -9.36 24.09 -39.29
N SER A 314 -8.06 24.30 -39.06
CA SER A 314 -7.13 23.20 -38.80
C SER A 314 -7.05 22.96 -37.27
N ILE A 315 -7.34 21.76 -36.84
CA ILE A 315 -7.32 21.36 -35.42
C ILE A 315 -6.20 20.36 -35.21
N GLY A 316 -5.24 20.73 -34.33
CA GLY A 316 -4.15 19.86 -33.95
C GLY A 316 -4.55 18.96 -32.77
N LEU A 317 -4.20 17.69 -32.85
CA LEU A 317 -4.32 16.72 -31.75
C LEU A 317 -2.92 16.24 -31.37
N ILE A 318 -2.69 16.17 -30.06
CA ILE A 318 -1.39 15.79 -29.49
C ILE A 318 -1.61 14.69 -28.47
N LYS A 319 -0.91 13.59 -28.63
CA LYS A 319 -0.89 12.49 -27.67
C LYS A 319 0.51 12.24 -27.14
N LYS A 320 0.63 12.03 -25.83
CA LYS A 320 1.87 11.65 -25.16
C LYS A 320 1.94 10.14 -25.00
N ASN A 321 3.00 9.54 -25.51
CA ASN A 321 3.26 8.13 -25.36
C ASN A 321 4.44 7.94 -24.38
N LEU A 322 4.14 7.43 -23.17
CA LEU A 322 5.13 7.14 -22.16
C LEU A 322 5.40 5.64 -22.14
N SER A 323 6.59 5.23 -22.56
CA SER A 323 7.00 3.83 -22.60
C SER A 323 8.17 3.56 -21.67
N LYS A 324 8.20 2.36 -21.06
CA LYS A 324 9.37 1.87 -20.32
C LYS A 324 10.28 1.13 -21.29
N LYS A 325 11.56 1.49 -21.28
CA LYS A 325 12.60 0.94 -22.17
C LYS A 325 13.81 0.48 -21.37
N THR A 326 14.69 -0.25 -22.02
CA THR A 326 16.02 -0.66 -21.51
C THR A 326 17.09 -0.26 -22.52
N GLY A 327 18.35 -0.30 -22.12
CA GLY A 327 19.47 0.10 -22.97
C GLY A 327 19.91 1.56 -22.78
N LEU A 328 19.55 2.21 -21.67
CA LEU A 328 19.92 3.60 -21.42
C LEU A 328 21.43 3.82 -21.48
N ARG A 329 22.23 2.91 -20.91
CA ARG A 329 23.70 3.01 -20.89
C ARG A 329 24.31 3.08 -22.29
N SER A 330 23.67 2.42 -23.27
CA SER A 330 24.10 2.47 -24.66
C SER A 330 23.70 3.76 -25.38
N LEU A 331 22.71 4.49 -24.87
CA LEU A 331 22.23 5.76 -25.44
C LEU A 331 23.02 6.97 -24.94
N LEU A 332 23.46 6.94 -23.70
CA LEU A 332 24.20 8.04 -23.07
C LEU A 332 25.71 8.00 -23.40
N GLY A 333 26.40 9.06 -23.02
CA GLY A 333 27.86 9.19 -23.17
C GLY A 333 28.63 8.16 -22.33
N THR A 334 29.82 7.80 -22.81
CA THR A 334 30.72 6.86 -22.13
C THR A 334 31.07 7.35 -20.74
N GLY A 335 31.01 6.48 -19.73
CA GLY A 335 31.23 6.84 -18.31
C GLY A 335 29.96 7.19 -17.53
N SER A 336 28.79 7.11 -18.15
CA SER A 336 27.52 7.21 -17.45
C SER A 336 27.32 6.05 -16.48
N ASP A 337 26.92 6.37 -15.23
CA ASP A 337 26.59 5.41 -14.18
C ASP A 337 25.12 5.56 -13.80
N VAL A 338 24.28 4.86 -14.56
CA VAL A 338 22.80 4.94 -14.48
C VAL A 338 22.21 3.53 -14.48
N ARG A 339 20.96 3.44 -14.03
CA ARG A 339 20.17 2.22 -14.24
C ARG A 339 19.88 2.05 -15.73
N ASP A 340 19.97 0.82 -16.25
CA ASP A 340 19.78 0.59 -17.68
C ASP A 340 18.32 0.79 -18.15
N SER A 341 17.34 0.69 -17.25
CA SER A 341 15.93 0.96 -17.54
C SER A 341 15.62 2.46 -17.45
N TYR A 342 14.84 2.95 -18.38
CA TYR A 342 14.41 4.35 -18.46
C TYR A 342 12.96 4.46 -18.92
N ARG A 343 12.38 5.65 -18.82
CA ARG A 343 11.09 6.00 -19.43
C ARG A 343 11.33 6.91 -20.61
N LEU A 344 10.64 6.64 -21.72
CA LEU A 344 10.71 7.48 -22.92
C LEU A 344 9.34 8.12 -23.15
N LEU A 345 9.33 9.44 -23.20
CA LEU A 345 8.17 10.22 -23.58
C LEU A 345 8.34 10.69 -25.03
N GLU A 346 7.49 10.17 -25.91
CA GLU A 346 7.36 10.61 -27.29
C GLU A 346 6.00 11.27 -27.49
N THR A 347 5.94 12.28 -28.32
CA THR A 347 4.69 12.94 -28.69
C THR A 347 4.33 12.60 -30.12
N VAL A 348 3.08 12.23 -30.34
CA VAL A 348 2.51 12.09 -31.67
C VAL A 348 1.59 13.28 -31.92
N GLN A 349 1.80 13.96 -33.03
CA GLN A 349 1.00 15.12 -33.45
C GLN A 349 0.38 14.82 -34.79
N ASN A 350 -0.95 15.02 -34.88
CA ASN A 350 -1.70 14.95 -36.10
C ASN A 350 -2.72 16.09 -36.14
N SER A 351 -3.13 16.49 -37.31
CA SER A 351 -4.15 17.53 -37.47
C SER A 351 -5.25 17.08 -38.42
N PHE A 352 -6.42 17.66 -38.27
CA PHE A 352 -7.48 17.51 -39.23
C PHE A 352 -8.08 18.87 -39.60
N LYS A 353 -8.64 18.94 -40.79
CA LYS A 353 -9.38 20.10 -41.30
C LYS A 353 -10.72 19.63 -41.87
N VAL A 354 -11.78 20.38 -41.63
CA VAL A 354 -13.08 20.15 -42.24
C VAL A 354 -13.23 21.16 -43.37
N SER A 355 -13.39 20.67 -44.60
CA SER A 355 -13.73 21.51 -45.77
C SER A 355 -15.19 21.30 -46.17
N TRP A 356 -15.81 22.38 -46.61
CA TRP A 356 -17.24 22.37 -46.96
C TRP A 356 -17.40 22.49 -48.46
N GLN A 357 -17.86 21.40 -49.13
CA GLN A 357 -17.93 21.27 -50.58
C GLN A 357 -19.38 21.08 -51.08
N THR A 358 -20.37 21.49 -50.31
CA THR A 358 -21.77 21.40 -50.69
C THR A 358 -22.42 22.78 -50.68
N VAL A 359 -23.47 22.95 -51.49
CA VAL A 359 -24.28 24.18 -51.53
C VAL A 359 -25.22 24.34 -50.34
N LYS A 360 -25.51 23.23 -49.63
CA LYS A 360 -26.30 23.26 -48.37
C LYS A 360 -25.48 23.88 -47.26
N ARG A 361 -26.08 24.71 -46.43
CA ARG A 361 -25.40 25.22 -45.20
C ARG A 361 -25.33 24.15 -44.12
N PRO A 362 -24.42 24.20 -43.17
CA PRO A 362 -24.35 23.26 -42.03
C PRO A 362 -25.69 23.10 -41.30
N GLN A 363 -26.43 24.20 -41.12
CA GLN A 363 -27.75 24.22 -40.47
C GLN A 363 -28.81 23.44 -41.26
N ASP A 364 -28.73 23.45 -42.58
CA ASP A 364 -29.64 22.71 -43.47
C ASP A 364 -29.43 21.18 -43.33
N LEU A 365 -28.28 20.77 -42.81
CA LEU A 365 -27.94 19.39 -42.47
C LEU A 365 -28.06 19.09 -40.96
N GLY A 366 -28.60 20.05 -40.17
CA GLY A 366 -28.79 19.92 -38.71
C GLY A 366 -27.59 20.28 -37.89
N ASP A 367 -26.54 20.84 -38.49
CA ASP A 367 -25.29 21.24 -37.86
C ASP A 367 -24.75 20.20 -36.85
N PRO A 368 -24.52 18.96 -37.30
CA PRO A 368 -24.22 17.85 -36.41
C PRO A 368 -22.86 17.99 -35.76
N LEU A 369 -22.65 17.28 -34.61
CA LEU A 369 -21.39 17.18 -33.93
C LEU A 369 -20.44 16.25 -34.70
N LEU A 370 -19.24 16.72 -35.01
CA LEU A 370 -18.11 15.91 -35.49
C LEU A 370 -17.04 15.85 -34.42
N LYS A 371 -16.51 14.66 -34.14
CA LYS A 371 -15.43 14.44 -33.22
C LYS A 371 -14.27 13.73 -33.91
N ALA A 372 -13.05 14.11 -33.54
CA ALA A 372 -11.84 13.38 -33.87
C ALA A 372 -11.04 13.06 -32.59
N GLU A 373 -10.33 11.94 -32.58
CA GLU A 373 -9.42 11.58 -31.51
C GLU A 373 -8.18 10.88 -32.07
N ILE A 374 -7.08 10.95 -31.31
CA ILE A 374 -5.84 10.28 -31.63
C ILE A 374 -5.76 8.97 -30.85
N THR A 375 -5.61 7.85 -31.54
CA THR A 375 -5.57 6.51 -30.94
C THR A 375 -4.25 6.25 -30.22
N GLU A 376 -4.14 5.12 -29.54
CA GLU A 376 -2.87 4.68 -28.92
C GLU A 376 -1.75 4.47 -29.94
N SER A 377 -2.10 4.04 -31.14
CA SER A 377 -1.15 3.89 -32.25
C SER A 377 -0.74 5.22 -32.91
N GLY A 378 -1.29 6.35 -32.46
CA GLY A 378 -1.02 7.67 -33.02
C GLY A 378 -1.84 7.99 -34.28
N LYS A 379 -2.78 7.14 -34.68
CA LYS A 379 -3.65 7.37 -35.82
C LYS A 379 -4.86 8.22 -35.46
N LEU A 380 -5.38 9.02 -36.42
CA LEU A 380 -6.63 9.73 -36.21
C LEU A 380 -7.81 8.81 -36.40
N GLN A 381 -8.77 8.94 -35.51
CA GLN A 381 -10.06 8.28 -35.55
C GLN A 381 -11.16 9.34 -35.59
N PHE A 382 -12.07 9.23 -36.55
CA PHE A 382 -13.13 10.20 -36.73
C PHE A 382 -14.51 9.60 -36.40
N TYR A 383 -15.31 10.39 -35.72
CA TYR A 383 -16.71 10.11 -35.43
C TYR A 383 -17.55 11.10 -36.23
N ILE A 384 -17.88 10.69 -37.44
CA ILE A 384 -18.64 11.49 -38.38
C ILE A 384 -20.09 11.00 -38.38
N PRO A 385 -21.06 11.89 -38.16
CA PRO A 385 -22.47 11.51 -38.24
C PRO A 385 -22.83 10.88 -39.60
N GLY A 386 -23.52 9.74 -39.54
CA GLY A 386 -23.88 9.00 -40.74
C GLY A 386 -24.91 9.71 -41.65
N THR A 387 -25.42 10.85 -41.22
CA THR A 387 -26.26 11.74 -42.04
C THR A 387 -25.46 12.65 -42.96
N LEU A 388 -24.11 12.73 -42.77
CA LEU A 388 -23.22 13.49 -43.62
C LEU A 388 -22.61 12.60 -44.71
N GLU A 389 -22.48 13.16 -45.90
CA GLU A 389 -21.71 12.60 -47.02
C GLU A 389 -20.34 13.29 -47.02
N TYR A 390 -19.27 12.51 -47.06
CA TYR A 390 -17.90 13.06 -46.93
C TYR A 390 -16.88 12.22 -47.72
N LYS A 391 -15.72 12.85 -47.98
CA LYS A 391 -14.51 12.19 -48.47
C LYS A 391 -13.34 12.49 -47.51
N LEU A 392 -12.45 11.54 -47.36
CA LEU A 392 -11.23 11.73 -46.56
C LEU A 392 -10.02 11.83 -47.49
N ASN A 393 -9.30 12.93 -47.36
CA ASN A 393 -8.07 13.19 -48.11
C ASN A 393 -6.91 13.24 -47.06
N ASN A 394 -5.93 12.35 -47.19
CA ASN A 394 -4.81 12.29 -46.24
C ASN A 394 -3.57 12.91 -46.86
N SER A 395 -2.91 13.78 -46.12
CA SER A 395 -1.54 14.20 -46.34
C SER A 395 -0.64 13.71 -45.19
N GLN A 396 0.67 13.99 -45.20
CA GLN A 396 1.62 13.41 -44.25
C GLN A 396 1.25 13.64 -42.78
N ASN A 397 0.75 14.82 -42.42
CA ASN A 397 0.43 15.19 -41.03
C ASN A 397 -0.96 15.80 -40.84
N GLN A 398 -1.81 15.74 -41.88
CA GLN A 398 -3.13 16.33 -41.83
C GLN A 398 -4.13 15.46 -42.59
N THR A 399 -5.32 15.27 -42.03
CA THR A 399 -6.45 14.64 -42.70
C THR A 399 -7.50 15.72 -43.00
N GLU A 400 -7.89 15.86 -44.26
CA GLU A 400 -9.01 16.69 -44.65
C GLU A 400 -10.29 15.85 -44.68
N ILE A 401 -11.34 16.35 -44.04
CA ILE A 401 -12.69 15.81 -44.09
C ILE A 401 -13.52 16.73 -45.02
N ALA A 402 -13.66 16.36 -46.27
CA ALA A 402 -14.44 17.12 -47.24
C ALA A 402 -15.91 16.72 -47.15
N ILE A 403 -16.75 17.58 -46.62
CA ILE A 403 -18.21 17.36 -46.57
C ILE A 403 -18.82 17.70 -47.90
N THR A 404 -19.34 16.68 -48.60
CA THR A 404 -19.89 16.80 -49.96
C THR A 404 -21.41 16.86 -50.00
N GLY A 405 -22.08 16.54 -48.87
CA GLY A 405 -23.53 16.55 -48.79
C GLY A 405 -24.06 15.99 -47.48
N GLY A 406 -25.31 15.62 -47.49
CA GLY A 406 -25.95 14.98 -46.33
C GLY A 406 -27.44 15.23 -46.25
N ILE A 407 -28.03 14.66 -45.20
CA ILE A 407 -29.47 14.73 -44.93
C ILE A 407 -29.68 15.28 -43.53
N HIS A 408 -30.61 16.21 -43.35
CA HIS A 408 -30.99 16.69 -42.03
C HIS A 408 -31.65 15.54 -41.24
N PRO A 409 -31.19 15.19 -40.02
CA PRO A 409 -31.73 14.05 -39.25
C PRO A 409 -33.23 14.08 -39.04
N LYS A 410 -33.82 15.27 -38.88
CA LYS A 410 -35.27 15.46 -38.70
C LYS A 410 -36.09 15.11 -39.95
N ARG A 411 -35.49 14.91 -41.10
CA ARG A 411 -36.17 14.50 -42.34
C ARG A 411 -36.28 12.98 -42.48
N LEU A 412 -35.42 12.23 -41.77
CA LEU A 412 -35.44 10.77 -41.76
C LEU A 412 -36.64 10.24 -40.98
N GLY A 413 -37.23 9.14 -41.44
CA GLY A 413 -38.33 8.45 -40.77
C GLY A 413 -39.68 9.18 -40.79
N ARG A 414 -39.79 10.26 -41.50
CA ARG A 414 -41.03 11.04 -41.59
C ARG A 414 -41.95 10.49 -42.65
N PHE A 415 -42.64 9.40 -42.34
CA PHE A 415 -43.68 8.84 -43.20
C PHE A 415 -45.04 9.06 -42.56
N LYS A 416 -46.05 9.33 -43.44
CA LYS A 416 -47.42 9.43 -43.03
C LYS A 416 -48.24 8.46 -43.86
N PHE A 417 -49.12 7.69 -43.23
CA PHE A 417 -50.11 6.89 -43.87
C PHE A 417 -51.22 7.84 -44.43
N LYS A 418 -51.47 7.76 -45.72
CA LYS A 418 -52.47 8.63 -46.36
C LYS A 418 -53.82 7.94 -46.47
N GLY A 419 -53.88 6.64 -46.28
CA GLY A 419 -55.08 5.83 -46.31
C GLY A 419 -54.99 4.68 -47.30
N PHE A 420 -56.01 3.85 -47.28
CA PHE A 420 -56.24 2.88 -48.31
C PHE A 420 -56.80 3.61 -49.53
N ASP A 421 -56.32 3.31 -50.71
CA ASP A 421 -56.56 4.09 -51.93
C ASP A 421 -58.07 4.22 -52.32
N ARG A 422 -58.40 4.69 -53.48
CA ARG A 422 -59.77 5.08 -53.90
C ARG A 422 -60.87 4.09 -53.55
N PHE A 423 -60.55 2.82 -53.43
CA PHE A 423 -61.44 1.78 -52.90
C PHE A 423 -60.81 1.29 -51.60
N PRO A 424 -61.55 1.22 -50.51
CA PRO A 424 -61.02 0.79 -49.22
C PRO A 424 -60.60 -0.69 -49.24
N ASP A 425 -59.52 -0.95 -49.99
CA ASP A 425 -58.91 -2.25 -50.15
C ASP A 425 -57.62 -2.30 -49.30
N PRO A 426 -57.57 -3.17 -48.27
CA PRO A 426 -56.42 -3.26 -47.39
C PRO A 426 -55.13 -3.65 -48.14
N ARG A 427 -55.20 -4.18 -49.34
CA ARG A 427 -54.07 -4.52 -50.20
C ARG A 427 -53.41 -3.31 -50.86
N ASN A 428 -54.10 -2.17 -50.91
CA ASN A 428 -53.64 -0.97 -51.62
C ASN A 428 -53.69 0.24 -50.70
N PHE A 429 -52.55 0.84 -50.43
CA PHE A 429 -52.46 2.05 -49.65
C PHE A 429 -51.32 2.95 -50.10
N THR A 430 -51.30 4.17 -49.56
CA THR A 430 -50.30 5.18 -49.92
C THR A 430 -49.54 5.61 -48.68
N LEU A 431 -48.22 5.62 -48.77
CA LEU A 431 -47.32 6.23 -47.79
C LEU A 431 -46.77 7.54 -48.36
N LEU A 432 -46.92 8.63 -47.61
CA LEU A 432 -46.37 9.93 -47.97
C LEU A 432 -45.03 10.12 -47.24
N ASP A 433 -43.96 10.38 -47.98
CA ASP A 433 -42.66 10.79 -47.43
C ASP A 433 -42.68 12.30 -47.14
N GLU A 434 -43.06 12.66 -45.92
CA GLU A 434 -43.03 14.07 -45.46
C GLU A 434 -41.59 14.60 -45.35
N GLY A 435 -40.58 13.71 -45.26
CA GLY A 435 -39.16 14.06 -45.24
C GLY A 435 -38.67 14.55 -46.62
N LYS A 436 -39.39 14.25 -47.71
CA LYS A 436 -39.04 14.61 -49.07
C LYS A 436 -37.63 14.19 -49.46
N LEU A 437 -37.27 12.94 -49.13
CA LEU A 437 -35.91 12.40 -49.32
C LEU A 437 -35.74 11.63 -50.65
N LEU A 438 -36.72 11.68 -51.51
CA LEU A 438 -36.67 11.01 -52.79
C LEU A 438 -35.44 11.44 -53.60
N GLY A 439 -34.61 10.49 -53.98
CA GLY A 439 -33.36 10.76 -54.73
C GLY A 439 -32.18 11.18 -53.85
N GLU A 440 -32.37 11.47 -52.55
CA GLU A 440 -31.29 11.75 -51.58
C GLU A 440 -30.80 10.48 -50.87
N LEU A 441 -31.62 9.42 -50.81
CA LEU A 441 -31.28 8.14 -50.20
C LEU A 441 -30.63 7.17 -51.18
N LYS A 442 -29.86 6.21 -50.65
CA LYS A 442 -29.31 5.10 -51.42
C LYS A 442 -30.39 4.04 -51.68
N THR A 443 -31.10 3.63 -50.65
CA THR A 443 -32.20 2.66 -50.71
C THR A 443 -33.27 2.99 -49.67
N VAL A 444 -34.51 2.62 -50.00
CA VAL A 444 -35.60 2.57 -49.04
C VAL A 444 -36.21 1.17 -49.12
N THR A 445 -36.28 0.46 -48.02
CA THR A 445 -36.87 -0.88 -47.94
C THR A 445 -38.12 -0.82 -47.07
N LEU A 446 -39.19 -1.41 -47.54
CA LEU A 446 -40.45 -1.57 -46.84
C LEU A 446 -40.58 -3.01 -46.35
N THR A 447 -40.88 -3.20 -45.10
CA THR A 447 -41.31 -4.49 -44.55
C THR A 447 -42.71 -4.33 -43.99
N ILE A 448 -43.63 -5.16 -44.39
CA ILE A 448 -44.99 -5.22 -43.86
C ILE A 448 -45.18 -6.55 -43.17
N ILE A 449 -45.54 -6.48 -41.91
CA ILE A 449 -45.84 -7.62 -41.04
C ILE A 449 -47.35 -7.58 -40.80
N LEU A 450 -48.04 -8.64 -41.17
CA LEU A 450 -49.46 -8.84 -40.89
C LEU A 450 -49.60 -9.65 -39.60
N SER A 451 -50.41 -9.13 -38.69
CA SER A 451 -50.74 -9.81 -37.42
C SER A 451 -52.25 -9.95 -37.26
N GLN A 452 -52.67 -11.09 -36.74
CA GLN A 452 -54.04 -11.38 -36.29
C GLN A 452 -54.01 -11.86 -34.85
N ASN A 453 -54.91 -11.40 -34.00
CA ASN A 453 -54.96 -11.76 -32.58
C ASN A 453 -53.60 -11.62 -31.90
N ASN A 454 -52.86 -10.52 -32.16
CA ASN A 454 -51.52 -10.25 -31.66
C ASN A 454 -50.44 -11.26 -32.09
N SER A 455 -50.71 -12.13 -33.05
CA SER A 455 -49.74 -13.10 -33.56
C SER A 455 -49.40 -12.76 -35.02
N LYS A 456 -48.09 -12.72 -35.30
CA LYS A 456 -47.60 -12.53 -36.69
C LYS A 456 -48.01 -13.71 -37.53
N VAL A 457 -48.71 -13.45 -38.62
CA VAL A 457 -49.20 -14.48 -39.54
C VAL A 457 -48.50 -14.44 -40.90
N SER A 458 -48.01 -13.27 -41.33
CA SER A 458 -47.28 -13.14 -42.58
C SER A 458 -46.34 -11.94 -42.57
N GLU A 459 -45.35 -11.96 -43.43
CA GLU A 459 -44.41 -10.85 -43.64
C GLU A 459 -43.97 -10.76 -45.09
N MET A 460 -43.81 -9.55 -45.59
CA MET A 460 -43.19 -9.30 -46.88
C MET A 460 -42.26 -8.08 -46.80
N SER A 461 -41.15 -8.14 -47.54
CA SER A 461 -40.19 -7.05 -47.63
C SER A 461 -39.78 -6.84 -49.08
N TYR A 462 -39.71 -5.59 -49.49
CA TYR A 462 -39.28 -5.21 -50.85
C TYR A 462 -38.75 -3.78 -50.89
N PRO A 463 -37.88 -3.45 -51.87
CA PRO A 463 -37.41 -2.10 -52.04
C PRO A 463 -38.56 -1.20 -52.51
N LEU A 464 -38.70 -0.03 -51.90
CA LEU A 464 -39.63 0.99 -52.35
C LEU A 464 -39.04 1.72 -53.54
N VAL A 465 -39.75 1.63 -54.65
CA VAL A 465 -39.47 2.44 -55.84
C VAL A 465 -40.46 3.60 -55.88
N PRO A 466 -39.99 4.83 -55.97
CA PRO A 466 -40.89 6.00 -56.05
C PRO A 466 -41.81 5.93 -57.24
N HIS A 467 -43.09 5.96 -56.99
CA HIS A 467 -44.07 6.06 -58.04
C HIS A 467 -44.47 7.53 -58.17
N ARG A 468 -44.24 8.10 -59.38
CA ARG A 468 -44.57 9.49 -59.68
C ARG A 468 -45.73 9.55 -60.74
N PRO A 469 -46.95 9.16 -60.30
CA PRO A 469 -48.04 9.19 -61.25
C PRO A 469 -48.48 10.61 -61.66
N TYR A 470 -48.23 11.59 -60.77
CA TYR A 470 -48.53 13.01 -60.95
C TYR A 470 -47.50 13.93 -60.37
N PRO A 471 -47.22 15.11 -60.94
CA PRO A 471 -46.23 16.08 -60.40
C PRO A 471 -46.49 16.51 -58.96
N HIS A 472 -47.75 16.47 -58.51
CA HIS A 472 -48.14 16.90 -57.14
C HIS A 472 -47.89 15.82 -56.06
N TRP A 473 -47.51 14.59 -56.44
CA TRP A 473 -47.36 13.45 -55.58
C TRP A 473 -45.89 12.94 -55.57
N ALA A 474 -44.98 13.85 -55.77
CA ALA A 474 -43.55 13.52 -55.93
C ALA A 474 -42.95 12.77 -54.81
N ASP A 475 -43.57 12.83 -53.61
CA ASP A 475 -43.03 12.26 -52.35
C ASP A 475 -43.97 11.15 -51.82
N ALA A 476 -44.72 10.44 -52.70
CA ALA A 476 -45.61 9.37 -52.25
C ALA A 476 -45.17 8.01 -52.82
N TYR A 477 -45.36 6.98 -52.00
CA TYR A 477 -45.17 5.59 -52.39
C TYR A 477 -46.54 4.89 -52.42
N GLN A 478 -46.90 4.35 -53.53
CA GLN A 478 -48.08 3.54 -53.67
C GLN A 478 -47.72 2.07 -53.39
N ILE A 479 -48.39 1.47 -52.41
CA ILE A 479 -48.16 0.11 -51.97
C ILE A 479 -49.27 -0.78 -52.44
N ASN A 480 -48.90 -1.82 -53.19
CA ASN A 480 -49.83 -2.88 -53.64
C ASN A 480 -49.29 -4.22 -53.14
N LEU A 481 -50.03 -4.88 -52.20
CA LEU A 481 -49.66 -6.13 -51.61
C LEU A 481 -49.97 -7.36 -52.50
N GLY A 482 -50.74 -7.17 -53.58
CA GLY A 482 -51.19 -8.28 -54.39
C GLY A 482 -51.95 -9.32 -53.57
N ASP A 483 -51.85 -10.57 -53.97
CA ASP A 483 -52.60 -11.69 -53.40
C ASP A 483 -51.91 -12.32 -52.15
N ARG A 484 -50.78 -11.80 -51.79
CA ARG A 484 -49.93 -12.45 -50.75
C ARG A 484 -50.60 -12.60 -49.38
N PHE A 485 -51.51 -11.71 -49.06
CA PHE A 485 -52.20 -11.71 -47.76
C PHE A 485 -53.66 -12.15 -47.85
N ASP A 486 -54.17 -12.58 -49.01
CA ASP A 486 -55.57 -12.89 -49.24
C ASP A 486 -56.11 -13.96 -48.30
N SER A 487 -55.33 -14.97 -47.96
CA SER A 487 -55.72 -15.99 -47.00
C SER A 487 -56.01 -15.47 -45.60
N TRP A 488 -55.49 -14.30 -45.27
CA TRP A 488 -55.57 -13.68 -43.93
C TRP A 488 -56.52 -12.47 -43.93
N LEU A 489 -56.76 -11.86 -45.11
CA LEU A 489 -57.63 -10.70 -45.24
C LEU A 489 -59.09 -11.14 -45.47
N GLN A 490 -59.64 -11.94 -44.59
CA GLN A 490 -61.01 -12.42 -44.65
C GLN A 490 -61.99 -11.37 -44.09
N PRO A 491 -63.16 -11.19 -44.73
CA PRO A 491 -64.19 -10.27 -44.31
C PRO A 491 -64.54 -10.39 -42.81
N GLY A 492 -64.61 -9.23 -42.14
CA GLY A 492 -64.98 -9.14 -40.72
C GLY A 492 -63.83 -9.42 -39.74
N GLN A 493 -62.67 -9.84 -40.21
CA GLN A 493 -61.54 -10.15 -39.36
C GLN A 493 -60.76 -8.87 -38.92
N PRO A 494 -60.45 -8.72 -37.64
CA PRO A 494 -59.53 -7.69 -37.16
C PRO A 494 -58.10 -8.07 -37.51
N VAL A 495 -57.38 -7.16 -38.16
CA VAL A 495 -55.98 -7.34 -38.54
C VAL A 495 -55.16 -6.09 -38.21
N GLU A 496 -53.88 -6.27 -38.00
CA GLU A 496 -52.92 -5.22 -37.78
C GLU A 496 -51.79 -5.34 -38.82
N TYR A 497 -51.47 -4.24 -39.47
CA TYR A 497 -50.24 -4.09 -40.23
C TYR A 497 -49.20 -3.40 -39.34
N GLU A 498 -48.03 -4.00 -39.15
CA GLU A 498 -46.83 -3.31 -38.76
C GLU A 498 -46.02 -2.97 -40.03
N ILE A 499 -45.96 -1.71 -40.34
CA ILE A 499 -45.19 -1.19 -41.48
C ILE A 499 -43.86 -0.71 -40.97
N ARG A 500 -42.77 -1.37 -41.37
CA ARG A 500 -41.41 -0.99 -41.04
C ARG A 500 -40.70 -0.46 -42.28
N ILE A 501 -40.08 0.72 -42.18
CA ILE A 501 -39.42 1.41 -43.28
C ILE A 501 -37.95 1.64 -42.90
N GLU A 502 -37.07 1.10 -43.71
CA GLU A 502 -35.63 1.27 -43.60
C GLU A 502 -35.12 2.20 -44.69
N GLN A 503 -34.60 3.35 -44.26
CA GLN A 503 -34.01 4.35 -45.13
C GLN A 503 -32.48 4.31 -45.01
N THR A 504 -31.78 3.93 -46.07
CA THR A 504 -30.31 3.91 -46.08
C THR A 504 -29.79 5.16 -46.79
N THR A 505 -28.97 5.93 -46.06
CA THR A 505 -28.29 7.11 -46.61
C THR A 505 -27.20 6.71 -47.59
N ARG A 506 -26.72 7.64 -48.43
CA ARG A 506 -25.59 7.37 -49.35
C ARG A 506 -24.30 7.06 -48.61
N SER A 507 -24.14 7.56 -47.38
CA SER A 507 -23.04 7.18 -46.45
C SER A 507 -23.18 5.76 -45.90
N GLY A 508 -24.30 5.07 -46.14
CA GLY A 508 -24.54 3.67 -45.74
C GLY A 508 -25.13 3.49 -44.35
N VAL A 509 -25.63 4.55 -43.74
CA VAL A 509 -26.34 4.45 -42.44
C VAL A 509 -27.82 4.20 -42.70
N THR A 510 -28.37 3.20 -42.02
CA THR A 510 -29.79 2.84 -42.12
C THR A 510 -30.54 3.42 -40.91
N TYR A 511 -31.65 4.07 -41.22
CA TYR A 511 -32.60 4.58 -40.25
C TYR A 511 -33.90 3.80 -40.36
N THR A 512 -34.41 3.26 -39.27
CA THR A 512 -35.67 2.49 -39.23
C THR A 512 -36.77 3.32 -38.58
N SER A 513 -37.90 3.38 -39.23
CA SER A 513 -39.14 3.95 -38.70
C SER A 513 -40.29 3.01 -38.98
N GLY A 514 -41.44 3.22 -38.38
CA GLY A 514 -42.59 2.39 -38.67
C GLY A 514 -43.88 2.89 -38.07
N MET A 515 -44.92 2.16 -38.36
CA MET A 515 -46.27 2.43 -37.87
C MET A 515 -47.05 1.13 -37.75
N LYS A 516 -47.97 1.08 -36.81
CA LYS A 516 -48.96 0.02 -36.66
C LYS A 516 -50.34 0.55 -37.04
N ILE A 517 -51.06 -0.21 -37.85
CA ILE A 517 -52.37 0.15 -38.40
C ILE A 517 -53.31 -0.99 -38.11
N GLY A 518 -54.25 -0.79 -37.20
CA GLY A 518 -55.31 -1.76 -36.90
C GLY A 518 -56.58 -1.41 -37.68
N PHE A 519 -57.21 -2.42 -38.27
CA PHE A 519 -58.48 -2.29 -38.99
C PHE A 519 -59.27 -3.61 -39.02
N VAL A 520 -60.54 -3.52 -39.38
CA VAL A 520 -61.37 -4.68 -39.68
C VAL A 520 -61.54 -4.75 -41.22
N VAL A 521 -61.35 -5.93 -41.81
CA VAL A 521 -61.21 -6.08 -43.26
C VAL A 521 -62.39 -5.48 -44.05
N ASP A 522 -63.63 -5.66 -43.63
CA ASP A 522 -64.78 -5.05 -44.32
C ASP A 522 -65.09 -3.62 -43.91
N LYS A 523 -64.39 -3.08 -42.96
CA LYS A 523 -64.60 -1.74 -42.40
C LYS A 523 -63.39 -0.85 -42.57
N VAL A 524 -62.60 -1.08 -43.60
CA VAL A 524 -61.41 -0.29 -43.89
C VAL A 524 -61.79 1.14 -44.21
N THR A 525 -61.17 2.09 -43.54
CA THR A 525 -61.36 3.53 -43.69
C THR A 525 -60.12 4.21 -44.24
N HIS A 526 -60.25 5.39 -44.85
CA HIS A 526 -59.10 6.17 -45.29
C HIS A 526 -58.30 6.76 -44.14
N SER A 527 -58.82 6.78 -42.91
CA SER A 527 -58.16 7.32 -41.73
C SER A 527 -58.28 6.33 -40.56
N PRO A 528 -57.64 5.15 -40.63
CA PRO A 528 -57.60 4.19 -39.52
C PRO A 528 -56.79 4.76 -38.33
N ASP A 529 -56.98 4.17 -37.16
CA ASP A 529 -56.12 4.44 -36.02
C ASP A 529 -54.68 4.01 -36.30
N ILE A 530 -53.74 4.96 -36.24
CA ILE A 530 -52.36 4.73 -36.61
C ILE A 530 -51.45 5.09 -35.43
N GLN A 531 -50.66 4.13 -34.99
CA GLN A 531 -49.58 4.35 -34.01
C GLN A 531 -48.23 4.45 -34.74
N TYR A 532 -47.64 5.63 -34.71
CA TYR A 532 -46.32 5.85 -35.28
C TYR A 532 -45.25 5.51 -34.24
N TYR A 533 -44.19 4.84 -34.63
CA TYR A 533 -43.00 4.67 -33.82
C TYR A 533 -41.76 4.96 -34.66
N SER A 534 -40.82 5.64 -34.05
CA SER A 534 -39.46 5.76 -34.55
C SER A 534 -38.55 4.84 -33.73
N GLY A 535 -38.25 3.71 -34.30
CA GLY A 535 -37.22 2.83 -33.75
C GLY A 535 -35.88 3.28 -34.26
N THR A 536 -35.13 4.05 -33.50
CA THR A 536 -33.71 4.21 -33.76
C THR A 536 -33.02 2.93 -33.35
N THR A 537 -32.94 1.97 -34.21
CA THR A 537 -31.81 1.04 -34.15
C THR A 537 -30.61 1.85 -34.65
N LEU A 538 -30.07 2.65 -33.76
CA LEU A 538 -28.80 3.36 -33.88
C LEU A 538 -27.66 2.36 -33.81
N THR A 539 -27.66 1.41 -34.74
CA THR A 539 -26.45 0.71 -35.10
C THR A 539 -25.62 1.71 -35.88
N ASN A 540 -24.74 2.43 -35.13
CA ASN A 540 -23.70 3.32 -35.63
C ASN A 540 -24.14 4.70 -36.14
N LEU A 541 -24.63 5.55 -35.25
CA LEU A 541 -24.68 7.00 -35.51
C LEU A 541 -23.28 7.59 -35.75
N LEU A 542 -22.25 6.90 -35.33
CA LEU A 542 -20.85 7.27 -35.48
C LEU A 542 -20.13 6.14 -36.20
N ARG A 543 -19.81 6.33 -37.46
CA ARG A 543 -18.99 5.37 -38.18
C ARG A 543 -17.55 5.50 -37.71
N LEU A 544 -17.04 4.44 -37.05
CA LEU A 544 -15.65 4.35 -36.66
C LEU A 544 -14.80 4.18 -37.92
N ILE A 545 -13.98 5.17 -38.25
CA ILE A 545 -13.04 5.10 -39.35
C ILE A 545 -11.64 5.08 -38.76
N ASN A 546 -11.10 3.89 -38.65
CA ASN A 546 -9.69 3.68 -38.33
C ASN A 546 -8.87 3.84 -39.62
N LYS A 547 -7.94 4.78 -39.62
CA LYS A 547 -6.91 4.88 -40.64
C LYS A 547 -5.53 4.99 -40.05
#